data_d14dc38b21f6b7259ed6277821ff050f
#
_entry.id   d14dc38b21f6b7259ed6277821ff050f
#
_cell.length_a   1.000
_cell.length_b   1.000
_cell.length_c   1.000
_cell.angle_alpha   90.00
_cell.angle_beta   90.00
_cell.angle_gamma   90.00
#
_symmetry.space_group_name_H-M   'P 1'
#
loop_
_entity.id
_entity.type
_entity.pdbx_description
1 polymer ?
#
loop_
_entity_poly.entity_id
_entity_poly.type
_entity_poly.pdbx_seq_one_letter_code
_entity_poly.pdbx_strand_id
1 'polypeptide(L)'
;RDGGISILRGNIAPKGAVVKKAAVAPEMLCRDVTAKVFYSEEDAMKAILDGKIKPNDGVVILFEGPRGGPGMREMLSATAAITGMGLGKDVALLTDGRFSGGTNGAAIGHISPEAADGGPIGLVRDGDIIHIDIPGRKLELKVSDEELEKRRAEYKAPEKKSPYGILRRYAAMVTSADTGARYRK
;
A
#
# COMPACT_ATOMS: atom_id res chain seq x y z
N ARG A 1 -10.34 -25.38 3.18
CA ARG A 1 -9.63 -25.04 1.94
C ARG A 1 -9.47 -23.53 1.89
N ASP A 2 -8.24 -23.06 1.83
CA ASP A 2 -7.93 -21.63 1.72
C ASP A 2 -8.13 -21.14 0.30
N GLY A 3 -8.72 -19.92 0.17
CA GLY A 3 -8.82 -19.23 -1.12
C GLY A 3 -7.49 -18.61 -1.57
N GLY A 4 -7.43 -18.15 -2.83
CA GLY A 4 -6.24 -17.49 -3.40
C GLY A 4 -6.01 -16.05 -2.92
N ILE A 5 -6.94 -15.46 -2.14
CA ILE A 5 -6.90 -14.09 -1.62
C ILE A 5 -6.95 -14.14 -0.09
N SER A 6 -6.14 -13.30 0.56
CA SER A 6 -6.21 -13.06 2.02
C SER A 6 -6.50 -11.59 2.30
N ILE A 7 -7.25 -11.36 3.39
CA ILE A 7 -7.45 -10.03 3.96
C ILE A 7 -6.56 -9.93 5.19
N LEU A 8 -5.65 -8.95 5.19
CA LEU A 8 -4.75 -8.67 6.30
C LEU A 8 -5.32 -7.52 7.13
N ARG A 9 -5.04 -7.54 8.43
CA ARG A 9 -5.40 -6.47 9.37
C ARG A 9 -4.24 -6.17 10.31
N GLY A 10 -4.23 -4.96 10.85
CA GLY A 10 -3.23 -4.50 11.80
C GLY A 10 -3.27 -3.00 11.96
N ASN A 11 -2.30 -2.45 12.67
CA ASN A 11 -2.27 -1.03 13.00
C ASN A 11 -2.17 -0.10 11.78
N ILE A 12 -1.61 -0.56 10.65
CA ILE A 12 -1.61 0.20 9.38
C ILE A 12 -2.78 -0.13 8.46
N ALA A 13 -3.51 -1.20 8.73
CA ALA A 13 -4.66 -1.66 7.94
C ALA A 13 -5.86 -2.04 8.83
N PRO A 14 -6.38 -1.13 9.69
CA PRO A 14 -7.42 -1.48 10.65
C PRO A 14 -8.74 -1.89 9.98
N LYS A 15 -9.01 -1.41 8.77
CA LYS A 15 -10.17 -1.81 7.97
C LYS A 15 -9.86 -2.90 6.94
N GLY A 16 -8.60 -3.30 6.84
CA GLY A 16 -8.13 -4.39 6.02
C GLY A 16 -7.26 -3.96 4.85
N ALA A 17 -6.54 -4.94 4.33
CA ALA A 17 -5.73 -4.89 3.13
C ALA A 17 -5.87 -6.19 2.36
N VAL A 18 -5.69 -6.18 1.06
CA VAL A 18 -5.89 -7.35 0.19
C VAL A 18 -4.56 -7.82 -0.37
N VAL A 19 -4.31 -9.12 -0.28
CA VAL A 19 -3.16 -9.77 -0.93
C VAL A 19 -3.62 -11.00 -1.70
N LYS A 20 -3.07 -11.18 -2.91
CA LYS A 20 -3.22 -12.41 -3.71
C LYS A 20 -2.25 -13.47 -3.18
N LYS A 21 -2.64 -14.16 -2.11
CA LYS A 21 -1.83 -15.18 -1.41
C LYS A 21 -1.23 -16.22 -2.37
N ALA A 22 -2.00 -16.66 -3.36
CA ALA A 22 -1.56 -17.67 -4.33
C ALA A 22 -0.38 -17.22 -5.23
N ALA A 23 -0.07 -15.92 -5.27
CA ALA A 23 1.03 -15.37 -6.06
C ALA A 23 2.25 -15.00 -5.21
N VAL A 24 2.21 -15.23 -3.90
CA VAL A 24 3.28 -14.86 -2.96
C VAL A 24 4.24 -16.02 -2.80
N ALA A 25 5.54 -15.76 -2.94
CA ALA A 25 6.58 -16.74 -2.69
C ALA A 25 6.59 -17.15 -1.20
N PRO A 26 6.89 -18.43 -0.88
CA PRO A 26 6.88 -18.92 0.49
C PRO A 26 7.69 -18.06 1.47
N GLU A 27 8.83 -17.53 1.02
CA GLU A 27 9.76 -16.71 1.79
C GLU A 27 9.14 -15.36 2.21
N MET A 28 8.11 -14.91 1.49
CA MET A 28 7.42 -13.63 1.71
C MET A 28 6.09 -13.79 2.45
N LEU A 29 5.67 -15.01 2.80
CA LEU A 29 4.39 -15.24 3.50
C LEU A 29 4.41 -14.69 4.92
N CYS A 30 5.56 -14.75 5.61
CA CYS A 30 5.75 -14.19 6.94
C CYS A 30 7.14 -13.54 6.99
N ARG A 31 7.18 -12.20 6.97
CA ARG A 31 8.45 -11.47 6.89
C ARG A 31 8.34 -10.05 7.45
N ASP A 32 9.43 -9.57 8.01
CA ASP A 32 9.64 -8.16 8.31
C ASP A 32 10.32 -7.51 7.11
N VAL A 33 9.83 -6.33 6.69
CA VAL A 33 10.43 -5.55 5.60
C VAL A 33 10.70 -4.12 6.05
N THR A 34 11.71 -3.49 5.45
CA THR A 34 12.06 -2.09 5.72
C THR A 34 11.34 -1.17 4.75
N ALA A 35 10.53 -0.27 5.26
CA ALA A 35 9.72 0.65 4.45
C ALA A 35 10.58 1.60 3.61
N LYS A 36 10.20 1.74 2.34
CA LYS A 36 10.63 2.78 1.40
C LYS A 36 9.39 3.46 0.87
N VAL A 37 9.17 4.72 1.27
CA VAL A 37 7.90 5.43 1.06
C VAL A 37 7.95 6.30 -0.19
N PHE A 38 6.92 6.18 -1.01
CA PHE A 38 6.74 6.94 -2.26
C PHE A 38 5.33 7.54 -2.32
N TYR A 39 5.20 8.68 -2.98
CA TYR A 39 3.95 9.41 -3.11
C TYR A 39 3.29 9.25 -4.50
N SER A 40 3.90 8.43 -5.36
CA SER A 40 3.36 8.05 -6.67
C SER A 40 3.95 6.73 -7.15
N GLU A 41 3.26 6.04 -8.07
CA GLU A 41 3.79 4.86 -8.75
C GLU A 41 5.05 5.20 -9.55
N GLU A 42 5.09 6.38 -10.19
CA GLU A 42 6.19 6.84 -11.01
C GLU A 42 7.49 6.98 -10.21
N ASP A 43 7.42 7.58 -9.02
CA ASP A 43 8.58 7.74 -8.14
C ASP A 43 9.09 6.38 -7.64
N ALA A 44 8.16 5.48 -7.27
CA ALA A 44 8.51 4.12 -6.87
C ALA A 44 9.18 3.36 -8.02
N MET A 45 8.60 3.40 -9.22
CA MET A 45 9.16 2.74 -10.40
C MET A 45 10.56 3.26 -10.72
N LYS A 46 10.77 4.57 -10.69
CA LYS A 46 12.08 5.18 -10.89
C LYS A 46 13.09 4.68 -9.86
N ALA A 47 12.73 4.67 -8.58
CA ALA A 47 13.62 4.19 -7.51
C ALA A 47 14.00 2.70 -7.68
N ILE A 48 13.05 1.86 -8.14
CA ILE A 48 13.30 0.45 -8.43
C ILE A 48 14.32 0.33 -9.57
N LEU A 49 14.08 1.00 -10.70
CA LEU A 49 14.96 0.95 -11.87
C LEU A 49 16.34 1.54 -11.61
N ASP A 50 16.43 2.60 -10.78
CA ASP A 50 17.70 3.19 -10.33
C ASP A 50 18.48 2.26 -9.34
N GLY A 51 17.95 1.08 -9.01
CA GLY A 51 18.58 0.14 -8.08
C GLY A 51 18.63 0.60 -6.63
N LYS A 52 17.74 1.53 -6.23
CA LYS A 52 17.64 2.03 -4.86
C LYS A 52 16.89 1.09 -3.93
N ILE A 53 16.08 0.18 -4.49
CA ILE A 53 15.36 -0.84 -3.75
C ILE A 53 16.23 -2.08 -3.63
N LYS A 54 16.30 -2.63 -2.43
CA LYS A 54 17.17 -3.76 -2.08
C LYS A 54 16.33 -4.93 -1.58
N PRO A 55 16.88 -6.15 -1.56
CA PRO A 55 16.25 -7.27 -0.86
C PRO A 55 15.85 -6.88 0.56
N ASN A 56 14.67 -7.31 0.98
CA ASN A 56 14.06 -7.02 2.27
C ASN A 56 13.45 -5.60 2.42
N ASP A 57 13.39 -4.81 1.34
CA ASP A 57 12.62 -3.57 1.36
C ASP A 57 11.12 -3.84 1.17
N GLY A 58 10.30 -2.98 1.76
CA GLY A 58 8.87 -2.84 1.53
C GLY A 58 8.59 -1.51 0.83
N VAL A 59 8.28 -1.55 -0.46
CA VAL A 59 7.93 -0.35 -1.24
C VAL A 59 6.51 0.05 -0.89
N VAL A 60 6.35 1.20 -0.24
CA VAL A 60 5.06 1.74 0.22
C VAL A 60 4.67 2.89 -0.69
N ILE A 61 3.58 2.72 -1.46
CA ILE A 61 3.07 3.73 -2.39
C ILE A 61 1.78 4.32 -1.83
N LEU A 62 1.82 5.61 -1.50
CA LEU A 62 0.75 6.33 -0.82
C LEU A 62 -0.05 7.22 -1.78
N PHE A 63 -1.27 7.57 -1.36
CA PHE A 63 -2.16 8.48 -2.09
C PHE A 63 -2.58 7.97 -3.49
N GLU A 64 -2.69 6.66 -3.63
CA GLU A 64 -3.23 5.98 -4.82
C GLU A 64 -4.60 5.33 -4.56
N GLY A 65 -5.17 5.54 -3.36
CA GLY A 65 -6.50 5.10 -2.99
C GLY A 65 -7.62 5.86 -3.71
N PRO A 66 -8.91 5.52 -3.47
CA PRO A 66 -10.06 6.10 -4.16
C PRO A 66 -10.10 7.62 -4.15
N ARG A 67 -9.63 8.26 -3.07
CA ARG A 67 -9.62 9.73 -2.90
C ARG A 67 -8.27 10.36 -3.19
N GLY A 68 -7.20 9.73 -2.75
CA GLY A 68 -5.83 10.21 -2.94
C GLY A 68 -5.40 10.15 -4.40
N GLY A 69 -5.69 9.02 -5.08
CA GLY A 69 -5.53 8.81 -6.52
C GLY A 69 -6.90 8.59 -7.17
N PRO A 70 -7.69 9.66 -7.45
CA PRO A 70 -9.08 9.52 -7.87
C PRO A 70 -9.26 8.60 -9.07
N GLY A 71 -10.14 7.58 -8.90
CA GLY A 71 -10.32 6.50 -9.85
C GLY A 71 -9.49 5.26 -9.51
N MET A 72 -8.57 5.35 -8.53
CA MET A 72 -7.81 4.21 -8.00
C MET A 72 -7.20 3.38 -9.14
N ARG A 73 -6.29 4.01 -9.90
CA ARG A 73 -5.68 3.37 -11.08
C ARG A 73 -5.04 2.03 -10.75
N GLU A 74 -5.08 1.13 -11.71
CA GLU A 74 -4.43 -0.17 -11.59
C GLU A 74 -2.92 -0.02 -11.82
N MET A 75 -2.13 -0.19 -10.77
CA MET A 75 -0.68 -0.08 -10.84
C MET A 75 -0.07 -1.40 -11.33
N LEU A 76 0.69 -1.33 -12.41
CA LEU A 76 1.40 -2.46 -13.00
C LEU A 76 2.91 -2.20 -13.11
N SER A 77 3.30 -0.95 -13.31
CA SER A 77 4.69 -0.60 -13.64
C SER A 77 5.64 -0.93 -12.50
N ALA A 78 5.29 -0.61 -11.25
CA ALA A 78 6.11 -0.92 -10.08
C ALA A 78 6.27 -2.44 -9.89
N THR A 79 5.18 -3.22 -10.05
CA THR A 79 5.22 -4.68 -9.92
C THR A 79 6.03 -5.34 -11.03
N ALA A 80 5.90 -4.84 -12.27
CA ALA A 80 6.69 -5.30 -13.41
C ALA A 80 8.19 -5.00 -13.23
N ALA A 81 8.52 -3.78 -12.74
CA ALA A 81 9.90 -3.38 -12.46
C ALA A 81 10.55 -4.25 -11.37
N ILE A 82 9.87 -4.51 -10.26
CA ILE A 82 10.35 -5.41 -9.19
C ILE A 82 10.65 -6.81 -9.76
N THR A 83 9.75 -7.34 -10.58
CA THR A 83 9.94 -8.66 -11.22
C THR A 83 11.10 -8.63 -12.22
N GLY A 84 11.18 -7.59 -13.04
CA GLY A 84 12.25 -7.41 -14.03
C GLY A 84 13.65 -7.26 -13.41
N MET A 85 13.72 -6.66 -12.23
CA MET A 85 14.97 -6.54 -11.44
C MET A 85 15.32 -7.79 -10.63
N GLY A 86 14.51 -8.86 -10.73
CA GLY A 86 14.75 -10.11 -10.00
C GLY A 86 14.41 -10.06 -8.52
N LEU A 87 13.72 -9.01 -8.06
CA LEU A 87 13.43 -8.76 -6.63
C LEU A 87 12.06 -9.31 -6.17
N GLY A 88 11.32 -10.01 -7.02
CA GLY A 88 9.95 -10.46 -6.76
C GLY A 88 9.77 -11.42 -5.57
N LYS A 89 10.86 -12.05 -5.10
CA LYS A 89 10.87 -12.94 -3.93
C LYS A 89 11.41 -12.28 -2.65
N ASP A 90 11.87 -11.03 -2.74
CA ASP A 90 12.61 -10.38 -1.67
C ASP A 90 12.05 -9.01 -1.27
N VAL A 91 11.16 -8.45 -2.08
CA VAL A 91 10.57 -7.12 -1.89
C VAL A 91 9.06 -7.23 -1.82
N ALA A 92 8.46 -6.56 -0.83
CA ALA A 92 7.01 -6.38 -0.76
C ALA A 92 6.61 -5.04 -1.37
N LEU A 93 5.41 -4.99 -1.95
CA LEU A 93 4.75 -3.78 -2.43
C LEU A 93 3.48 -3.55 -1.59
N LEU A 94 3.33 -2.35 -1.04
CA LEU A 94 2.22 -1.98 -0.18
C LEU A 94 1.59 -0.67 -0.69
N THR A 95 0.25 -0.58 -0.73
CA THR A 95 -0.42 0.63 -1.19
C THR A 95 -1.85 0.74 -0.65
N ASP A 96 -2.32 1.97 -0.49
CA ASP A 96 -3.73 2.29 -0.31
C ASP A 96 -4.52 2.25 -1.65
N GLY A 97 -3.80 2.21 -2.78
CA GLY A 97 -4.33 1.97 -4.11
C GLY A 97 -4.52 0.48 -4.44
N ARG A 98 -4.37 0.10 -5.71
CA ARG A 98 -4.47 -1.28 -6.17
C ARG A 98 -3.38 -1.66 -7.16
N PHE A 99 -3.03 -2.94 -7.16
CA PHE A 99 -2.14 -3.53 -8.16
C PHE A 99 -2.92 -4.31 -9.21
N SER A 100 -2.31 -4.54 -10.37
CA SER A 100 -2.87 -5.36 -11.43
C SER A 100 -3.17 -6.79 -10.96
N GLY A 101 -4.27 -7.36 -11.45
CA GLY A 101 -4.63 -8.76 -11.20
C GLY A 101 -3.59 -9.77 -11.70
N GLY A 102 -2.74 -9.39 -12.69
CA GLY A 102 -1.61 -10.17 -13.17
C GLY A 102 -0.36 -10.11 -12.30
N THR A 103 -0.35 -9.31 -11.23
CA THR A 103 0.79 -9.13 -10.34
C THR A 103 1.19 -10.42 -9.63
N ASN A 104 2.50 -10.70 -9.60
CA ASN A 104 3.13 -11.73 -8.80
C ASN A 104 3.91 -11.10 -7.62
N GLY A 105 4.17 -11.88 -6.58
CA GLY A 105 4.91 -11.46 -5.39
C GLY A 105 4.01 -10.92 -4.28
N ALA A 106 4.63 -10.41 -3.22
CA ALA A 106 3.96 -9.87 -2.04
C ALA A 106 3.43 -8.45 -2.31
N ALA A 107 2.37 -8.35 -3.14
CA ALA A 107 1.70 -7.10 -3.44
C ALA A 107 0.41 -6.97 -2.61
N ILE A 108 0.43 -6.06 -1.65
CA ILE A 108 -0.62 -5.80 -0.67
C ILE A 108 -1.29 -4.47 -1.01
N GLY A 109 -2.50 -4.51 -1.52
CA GLY A 109 -3.27 -3.33 -1.92
C GLY A 109 -4.50 -3.09 -1.06
N HIS A 110 -5.24 -2.04 -1.41
CA HIS A 110 -6.49 -1.66 -0.75
C HIS A 110 -6.31 -1.42 0.77
N ILE A 111 -5.10 -1.01 1.20
CA ILE A 111 -4.83 -0.72 2.62
C ILE A 111 -5.76 0.40 3.07
N SER A 112 -6.61 0.08 4.04
CA SER A 112 -7.71 0.95 4.45
C SER A 112 -7.71 1.20 5.96
N PRO A 113 -8.00 2.46 6.37
CA PRO A 113 -8.29 3.66 5.57
C PRO A 113 -7.08 4.14 4.77
N GLU A 114 -7.33 4.79 3.61
CA GLU A 114 -6.27 5.35 2.76
C GLU A 114 -5.58 6.56 3.41
N ALA A 115 -4.34 6.86 2.98
CA ALA A 115 -3.56 7.98 3.49
C ALA A 115 -4.30 9.33 3.32
N ALA A 116 -4.98 9.56 2.20
CA ALA A 116 -5.75 10.78 1.95
C ALA A 116 -6.92 11.01 2.92
N ASP A 117 -7.39 9.95 3.58
CA ASP A 117 -8.40 10.00 4.65
C ASP A 117 -7.78 10.03 6.07
N GLY A 118 -6.46 10.26 6.17
CA GLY A 118 -5.73 10.20 7.44
C GLY A 118 -5.52 8.78 7.95
N GLY A 119 -5.59 7.78 7.07
CA GLY A 119 -5.35 6.40 7.42
C GLY A 119 -3.93 6.16 7.91
N PRO A 120 -3.73 5.16 8.81
CA PRO A 120 -2.43 4.92 9.44
C PRO A 120 -1.30 4.59 8.46
N ILE A 121 -1.61 4.09 7.26
CA ILE A 121 -0.59 3.89 6.22
C ILE A 121 0.15 5.19 5.88
N GLY A 122 -0.52 6.35 5.97
CA GLY A 122 0.08 7.67 5.77
C GLY A 122 1.09 8.08 6.86
N LEU A 123 1.16 7.33 7.97
CA LEU A 123 2.11 7.56 9.07
C LEU A 123 3.41 6.78 8.91
N VAL A 124 3.50 5.88 7.94
CA VAL A 124 4.71 5.11 7.64
C VAL A 124 5.81 6.05 7.16
N ARG A 125 7.02 5.86 7.67
CA ARG A 125 8.22 6.61 7.30
C ARG A 125 9.29 5.69 6.74
N ASP A 126 10.20 6.24 5.94
CA ASP A 126 11.37 5.50 5.47
C ASP A 126 12.15 4.89 6.63
N GLY A 127 12.51 3.62 6.48
CA GLY A 127 13.26 2.87 7.49
C GLY A 127 12.40 2.19 8.56
N ASP A 128 11.10 2.46 8.62
CA ASP A 128 10.20 1.72 9.51
C ASP A 128 10.17 0.23 9.18
N ILE A 129 9.95 -0.59 10.18
CA ILE A 129 9.78 -2.03 9.98
C ILE A 129 8.29 -2.37 9.88
N ILE A 130 7.91 -3.03 8.80
CA ILE A 130 6.56 -3.55 8.59
C ILE A 130 6.59 -5.07 8.68
N HIS A 131 5.79 -5.61 9.58
CA HIS A 131 5.57 -7.04 9.74
C HIS A 131 4.42 -7.50 8.86
N ILE A 132 4.70 -8.44 7.97
CA ILE A 132 3.75 -9.09 7.08
C ILE A 132 3.61 -10.54 7.55
N ASP A 133 2.40 -10.98 7.91
CA ASP A 133 2.07 -12.36 8.23
C ASP A 133 0.77 -12.73 7.50
N ILE A 134 0.91 -13.26 6.28
CA ILE A 134 -0.22 -13.60 5.42
C ILE A 134 -1.01 -14.79 5.98
N PRO A 135 -0.37 -15.88 6.46
CA PRO A 135 -1.08 -16.97 7.14
C PRO A 135 -1.84 -16.51 8.37
N GLY A 136 -1.22 -15.69 9.23
CA GLY A 136 -1.83 -15.10 10.43
C GLY A 136 -2.74 -13.91 10.14
N ARG A 137 -2.84 -13.47 8.88
CA ARG A 137 -3.66 -12.33 8.42
C ARG A 137 -3.31 -11.02 9.11
N LYS A 138 -2.02 -10.77 9.35
CA LYS A 138 -1.53 -9.56 10.02
C LYS A 138 -0.73 -8.67 9.09
N LEU A 139 -0.84 -7.35 9.32
CA LEU A 139 -0.05 -6.32 8.67
C LEU A 139 0.21 -5.21 9.68
N GLU A 140 1.41 -5.14 10.23
CA GLU A 140 1.71 -4.30 11.38
C GLU A 140 2.97 -3.47 11.16
N LEU A 141 2.88 -2.19 11.50
CA LEU A 141 4.01 -1.29 11.63
C LEU A 141 4.62 -1.44 13.02
N LYS A 142 5.90 -1.79 13.09
CA LYS A 142 6.62 -1.99 14.35
C LYS A 142 7.12 -0.67 14.93
N VAL A 143 6.19 0.19 15.32
CA VAL A 143 6.44 1.42 16.09
C VAL A 143 5.49 1.47 17.28
N SER A 144 5.87 2.18 18.33
CA SER A 144 5.01 2.28 19.53
C SER A 144 3.74 3.10 19.25
N ASP A 145 2.71 2.88 20.04
CA ASP A 145 1.45 3.63 19.93
C ASP A 145 1.69 5.13 20.20
N GLU A 146 2.59 5.48 21.10
CA GLU A 146 2.97 6.87 21.39
C GLU A 146 3.59 7.55 20.16
N GLU A 147 4.47 6.85 19.44
CA GLU A 147 5.07 7.36 18.20
C GLU A 147 4.02 7.51 17.10
N LEU A 148 3.09 6.56 16.97
CA LEU A 148 1.99 6.65 16.02
C LEU A 148 1.08 7.85 16.31
N GLU A 149 0.74 8.11 17.57
CA GLU A 149 -0.08 9.27 17.94
C GLU A 149 0.67 10.59 17.70
N LYS A 150 1.97 10.64 17.99
CA LYS A 150 2.81 11.80 17.65
C LYS A 150 2.82 12.05 16.15
N ARG A 151 3.05 11.03 15.33
CA ARG A 151 3.01 11.13 13.86
C ARG A 151 1.64 11.56 13.36
N ARG A 152 0.57 11.10 13.99
CA ARG A 152 -0.81 11.50 13.66
C ARG A 152 -1.06 12.97 13.93
N ALA A 153 -0.55 13.51 15.04
CA ALA A 153 -0.65 14.93 15.35
C ALA A 153 0.13 15.83 14.38
N GLU A 154 1.24 15.32 13.86
CA GLU A 154 2.10 16.01 12.88
C GLU A 154 1.62 15.84 11.43
N TYR A 155 0.74 14.86 11.18
CA TYR A 155 0.35 14.46 9.83
C TYR A 155 -0.32 15.58 9.07
N LYS A 156 0.24 15.87 7.90
CA LYS A 156 -0.35 16.79 6.91
C LYS A 156 -0.42 16.07 5.59
N ALA A 157 -1.63 15.85 5.10
CA ALA A 157 -1.80 15.32 3.76
C ALA A 157 -1.17 16.27 2.73
N PRO A 158 -0.46 15.76 1.72
CA PRO A 158 0.06 16.58 0.64
C PRO A 158 -1.08 17.20 -0.17
N GLU A 159 -0.75 18.15 -1.03
CA GLU A 159 -1.70 18.72 -1.97
C GLU A 159 -2.37 17.62 -2.80
N LYS A 160 -3.67 17.79 -3.04
CA LYS A 160 -4.45 16.81 -3.80
C LYS A 160 -3.92 16.68 -5.22
N LYS A 161 -3.69 15.46 -5.70
CA LYS A 161 -3.29 15.18 -7.09
C LYS A 161 -4.26 15.76 -8.13
N SER A 162 -5.54 15.93 -7.77
CA SER A 162 -6.58 16.48 -8.65
C SER A 162 -7.37 17.57 -7.89
N PRO A 163 -6.87 18.82 -7.87
CA PRO A 163 -7.48 19.88 -7.07
C PRO A 163 -8.79 20.44 -7.67
N TYR A 164 -9.11 20.15 -8.94
CA TYR A 164 -10.31 20.64 -9.64
C TYR A 164 -10.87 19.60 -10.65
N GLY A 165 -12.02 19.93 -11.25
CA GLY A 165 -12.64 19.13 -12.30
C GLY A 165 -13.41 17.90 -11.78
N ILE A 166 -13.63 16.94 -12.69
CA ILE A 166 -14.44 15.74 -12.42
C ILE A 166 -13.80 14.84 -11.37
N LEU A 167 -12.47 14.70 -11.37
CA LEU A 167 -11.77 13.86 -10.42
C LEU A 167 -11.86 14.39 -8.99
N ARG A 168 -11.87 15.72 -8.81
CA ARG A 168 -12.14 16.32 -7.49
C ARG A 168 -13.55 15.98 -6.99
N ARG A 169 -14.56 16.04 -7.88
CA ARG A 169 -15.94 15.69 -7.53
C ARG A 169 -16.03 14.21 -7.17
N TYR A 170 -15.41 13.35 -7.95
CA TYR A 170 -15.32 11.92 -7.66
C TYR A 170 -14.71 11.68 -6.28
N ALA A 171 -13.53 12.24 -5.99
CA ALA A 171 -12.85 12.09 -4.71
C ALA A 171 -13.70 12.55 -3.49
N ALA A 172 -14.56 13.55 -3.69
CA ALA A 172 -15.46 14.02 -2.63
C ALA A 172 -16.63 13.06 -2.35
N MET A 173 -17.07 12.30 -3.36
CA MET A 173 -18.27 11.44 -3.28
C MET A 173 -17.96 9.95 -3.12
N VAL A 174 -16.74 9.52 -3.43
CA VAL A 174 -16.38 8.10 -3.37
C VAL A 174 -16.21 7.63 -1.92
N THR A 175 -16.58 6.37 -1.66
CA THR A 175 -16.32 5.70 -0.39
C THR A 175 -14.93 5.06 -0.40
N SER A 176 -14.47 4.62 0.78
CA SER A 176 -13.20 3.92 0.95
C SER A 176 -13.16 2.57 0.22
N ALA A 177 -11.96 2.07 -0.07
CA ALA A 177 -11.74 0.81 -0.77
C ALA A 177 -12.35 -0.40 -0.04
N ASP A 178 -12.31 -0.42 1.29
CA ASP A 178 -12.92 -1.47 2.12
C ASP A 178 -14.44 -1.57 1.98
N THR A 179 -15.09 -0.51 1.47
CA THR A 179 -16.54 -0.46 1.19
C THR A 179 -16.87 -0.48 -0.30
N GLY A 180 -15.88 -0.78 -1.15
CA GLY A 180 -16.04 -1.00 -2.59
C GLY A 180 -15.82 0.24 -3.45
N ALA A 181 -15.26 1.34 -2.92
CA ALA A 181 -14.95 2.57 -3.67
C ALA A 181 -16.13 3.04 -4.55
N ARG A 182 -17.32 3.07 -3.99
CA ARG A 182 -18.58 3.43 -4.67
C ARG A 182 -19.00 4.85 -4.31
N TYR A 183 -19.89 5.44 -5.09
CA TYR A 183 -20.51 6.71 -4.74
C TYR A 183 -21.32 6.60 -3.44
N ARG A 184 -21.23 7.61 -2.61
CA ARG A 184 -22.14 7.78 -1.46
C ARG A 184 -23.56 7.99 -2.01
N LYS A 185 -24.53 7.33 -1.37
CA LYS A 185 -25.95 7.59 -1.62
C LYS A 185 -26.35 8.91 -1.00
#